data_ea2355f61f8f6e1cb4fe50cb6ed0e9e4
#
_entry.id   ea2355f61f8f6e1cb4fe50cb6ed0e9e4
#
_cell.length_a   1.000
_cell.length_b   1.000
_cell.length_c   1.000
_cell.angle_alpha   90.00
_cell.angle_beta   90.00
_cell.angle_gamma   90.00
#
_symmetry.space_group_name_H-M   'P 1'
#
loop_
_entity.id
_entity.type
_entity.pdbx_description
1 polymer ?
#
loop_
_entity_poly.entity_id
_entity_poly.type
_entity_poly.pdbx_seq_one_letter_code
_entity_poly.pdbx_strand_id
1 'polypeptide(L)'
;MRNLIVSVLIALVPIGVSVYLLVLIIKALRRYIHSKPVRQEKAEAARSLGEVIKAHRMSCNMTQEFVAEALGVSRQAVSKWENGTSDPSTTNLMALAKLFGVEAESLLKEAQ
;
A
#
# COMPACT_ATOMS: atom_id res chain seq x y z
N MET A 1 6.83 10.44 -60.68
CA MET A 1 7.50 9.71 -59.57
C MET A 1 7.71 10.59 -58.34
N ARG A 2 8.31 11.77 -58.48
CA ARG A 2 8.57 12.64 -57.31
C ARG A 2 7.31 13.01 -56.52
N ASN A 3 6.20 13.29 -57.21
CA ASN A 3 4.93 13.65 -56.55
C ASN A 3 4.25 12.48 -55.86
N LEU A 4 4.44 11.24 -56.36
CA LEU A 4 3.94 10.02 -55.80
C LEU A 4 4.66 9.71 -54.47
N ILE A 5 5.98 9.86 -54.45
CA ILE A 5 6.82 9.65 -53.24
C ILE A 5 6.45 10.66 -52.15
N VAL A 6 6.27 11.92 -52.50
CA VAL A 6 5.85 12.97 -51.55
C VAL A 6 4.45 12.70 -51.02
N SER A 7 3.52 12.25 -51.84
CA SER A 7 2.18 11.90 -51.39
C SER A 7 2.17 10.72 -50.41
N VAL A 8 2.99 9.71 -50.68
CA VAL A 8 3.14 8.53 -49.79
C VAL A 8 3.76 8.95 -48.45
N LEU A 9 4.79 9.79 -48.47
CA LEU A 9 5.42 10.30 -47.23
C LEU A 9 4.43 11.11 -46.40
N ILE A 10 3.63 11.99 -47.04
CA ILE A 10 2.62 12.78 -46.34
C ILE A 10 1.52 11.88 -45.74
N ALA A 11 1.14 10.79 -46.42
CA ALA A 11 0.17 9.83 -45.91
C ALA A 11 0.72 9.00 -44.71
N LEU A 12 2.02 8.71 -44.67
CA LEU A 12 2.66 7.93 -43.60
C LEU A 12 2.86 8.70 -42.31
N VAL A 13 3.05 10.02 -42.37
CA VAL A 13 3.29 10.88 -41.20
C VAL A 13 2.13 10.80 -40.19
N PRO A 14 0.84 10.98 -40.59
CA PRO A 14 -0.26 10.90 -39.61
C PRO A 14 -0.41 9.51 -39.00
N ILE A 15 -0.10 8.47 -39.75
CA ILE A 15 -0.13 7.08 -39.26
C ILE A 15 0.95 6.90 -38.18
N GLY A 16 2.17 7.36 -38.42
CA GLY A 16 3.27 7.31 -37.45
C GLY A 16 2.95 8.09 -36.16
N VAL A 17 2.40 9.28 -36.28
CA VAL A 17 1.97 10.10 -35.14
C VAL A 17 0.85 9.41 -34.35
N SER A 18 -0.13 8.82 -35.04
CA SER A 18 -1.23 8.10 -34.42
C SER A 18 -0.75 6.90 -33.63
N VAL A 19 0.15 6.08 -34.18
CA VAL A 19 0.77 4.94 -33.48
C VAL A 19 1.57 5.41 -32.28
N TYR A 20 2.35 6.48 -32.39
CA TYR A 20 3.12 7.04 -31.30
C TYR A 20 2.22 7.49 -30.12
N LEU A 21 1.14 8.21 -30.42
CA LEU A 21 0.17 8.64 -29.43
C LEU A 21 -0.50 7.44 -28.74
N LEU A 22 -0.85 6.41 -29.51
CA LEU A 22 -1.46 5.18 -28.99
C LEU A 22 -0.49 4.48 -28.01
N VAL A 23 0.79 4.38 -28.35
CA VAL A 23 1.81 3.80 -27.47
C VAL A 23 1.95 4.60 -26.17
N LEU A 24 1.93 5.95 -26.24
CA LEU A 24 1.98 6.80 -25.05
C LEU A 24 0.75 6.60 -24.14
N ILE A 25 -0.43 6.50 -24.73
CA ILE A 25 -1.68 6.24 -24.01
C ILE A 25 -1.62 4.89 -23.30
N ILE A 26 -1.17 3.84 -24.00
CA ILE A 26 -1.03 2.49 -23.42
C ILE A 26 -0.03 2.50 -22.26
N LYS A 27 1.11 3.18 -22.41
CA LYS A 27 2.10 3.30 -21.32
C LYS A 27 1.53 4.03 -20.10
N ALA A 28 0.81 5.12 -20.31
CA ALA A 28 0.15 5.87 -19.26
C ALA A 28 -0.91 5.04 -18.53
N LEU A 29 -1.74 4.30 -19.28
CA LEU A 29 -2.75 3.40 -18.71
C LEU A 29 -2.14 2.25 -17.92
N ARG A 30 -1.08 1.63 -18.43
CA ARG A 30 -0.35 0.57 -17.71
C ARG A 30 0.21 1.07 -16.39
N ARG A 31 0.78 2.26 -16.38
CA ARG A 31 1.30 2.89 -15.16
C ARG A 31 0.19 3.17 -14.15
N TYR A 32 -0.96 3.62 -14.62
CA TYR A 32 -2.13 3.89 -13.77
C TYR A 32 -2.73 2.59 -13.20
N ILE A 33 -2.87 1.54 -14.02
CA ILE A 33 -3.42 0.25 -13.60
C ILE A 33 -2.50 -0.46 -12.59
N HIS A 34 -1.17 -0.37 -12.76
CA HIS A 34 -0.21 -0.98 -11.83
C HIS A 34 -0.15 -0.30 -10.46
N SER A 35 -0.47 0.98 -10.36
CA SER A 35 -0.43 1.70 -9.08
C SER A 35 -1.62 1.41 -8.16
N LYS A 36 -2.78 1.08 -8.71
CA LYS A 36 -4.00 0.76 -7.94
C LYS A 36 -3.91 -0.55 -7.13
N PRO A 37 -3.49 -1.69 -7.70
CA PRO A 37 -3.39 -2.94 -6.95
C PRO A 37 -2.46 -2.84 -5.75
N VAL A 38 -1.28 -2.26 -5.91
CA VAL A 38 -0.30 -2.09 -4.82
C VAL A 38 -0.85 -1.24 -3.67
N ARG A 39 -1.62 -0.20 -3.99
CA ARG A 39 -2.26 0.63 -2.96
C ARG A 39 -3.33 -0.13 -2.19
N GLN A 40 -4.12 -0.95 -2.86
CA GLN A 40 -5.15 -1.79 -2.24
C GLN A 40 -4.52 -2.87 -1.36
N GLU A 41 -3.50 -3.57 -1.86
CA GLU A 41 -2.75 -4.57 -1.09
C GLU A 41 -2.13 -3.99 0.18
N LYS A 42 -1.55 -2.80 0.09
CA LYS A 42 -1.00 -2.09 1.27
C LYS A 42 -2.09 -1.73 2.28
N ALA A 43 -3.24 -1.26 1.81
CA ALA A 43 -4.36 -0.91 2.69
C ALA A 43 -4.96 -2.14 3.36
N GLU A 44 -5.08 -3.26 2.65
CA GLU A 44 -5.53 -4.54 3.19
C GLU A 44 -4.54 -5.09 4.22
N ALA A 45 -3.24 -5.06 3.93
CA ALA A 45 -2.20 -5.48 4.86
C ALA A 45 -2.19 -4.64 6.14
N ALA A 46 -2.34 -3.32 6.04
CA ALA A 46 -2.42 -2.42 7.19
C ALA A 46 -3.66 -2.70 8.04
N ARG A 47 -4.81 -2.97 7.39
CA ARG A 47 -6.05 -3.33 8.09
C ARG A 47 -5.91 -4.66 8.82
N SER A 48 -5.34 -5.67 8.17
CA SER A 48 -5.11 -6.99 8.75
C SER A 48 -4.18 -6.94 9.95
N LEU A 49 -3.10 -6.18 9.88
CA LEU A 49 -2.19 -5.97 11.01
C LEU A 49 -2.89 -5.25 12.17
N GLY A 50 -3.69 -4.25 11.90
CA GLY A 50 -4.47 -3.54 12.91
C GLY A 50 -5.46 -4.46 13.63
N GLU A 51 -6.13 -5.35 12.90
CA GLU A 51 -7.04 -6.36 13.47
C GLU A 51 -6.29 -7.35 14.37
N VAL A 52 -5.10 -7.78 13.97
CA VAL A 52 -4.24 -8.67 14.77
C VAL A 52 -3.80 -7.97 16.06
N ILE A 53 -3.36 -6.73 15.99
CA ILE A 53 -2.97 -5.93 17.16
C ILE A 53 -4.14 -5.82 18.14
N LYS A 54 -5.31 -5.47 17.65
CA LYS A 54 -6.52 -5.35 18.47
C LYS A 54 -6.90 -6.68 19.12
N ALA A 55 -6.86 -7.77 18.38
CA ALA A 55 -7.17 -9.11 18.90
C ALA A 55 -6.23 -9.52 20.03
N HIS A 56 -4.92 -9.32 19.88
CA HIS A 56 -3.95 -9.60 20.93
C HIS A 56 -4.15 -8.71 22.15
N ARG A 57 -4.40 -7.42 21.94
CA ARG A 57 -4.70 -6.49 23.05
C ARG A 57 -5.91 -6.95 23.85
N MET A 58 -6.98 -7.31 23.16
CA MET A 58 -8.21 -7.77 23.82
C MET A 58 -8.02 -9.11 24.52
N SER A 59 -7.28 -10.04 23.93
CA SER A 59 -6.90 -11.31 24.57
C SER A 59 -6.11 -11.12 25.86
N CYS A 60 -5.30 -10.09 25.94
CA CYS A 60 -4.54 -9.74 27.13
C CYS A 60 -5.33 -8.86 28.13
N ASN A 61 -6.61 -8.59 27.85
CA ASN A 61 -7.47 -7.71 28.65
C ASN A 61 -6.88 -6.30 28.87
N MET A 62 -6.23 -5.78 27.85
CA MET A 62 -5.61 -4.44 27.87
C MET A 62 -6.51 -3.41 27.17
N THR A 63 -6.49 -2.17 27.68
CA THR A 63 -7.11 -1.03 27.01
C THR A 63 -6.14 -0.39 26.03
N GLN A 64 -6.64 0.43 25.11
CA GLN A 64 -5.79 1.23 24.22
C GLN A 64 -4.89 2.19 24.99
N GLU A 65 -5.41 2.77 26.05
CA GLU A 65 -4.67 3.66 26.96
C GLU A 65 -3.50 2.93 27.64
N PHE A 66 -3.73 1.73 28.12
CA PHE A 66 -2.68 0.91 28.75
C PHE A 66 -1.55 0.61 27.77
N VAL A 67 -1.89 0.17 26.55
CA VAL A 67 -0.91 -0.11 25.50
C VAL A 67 -0.13 1.16 25.13
N ALA A 68 -0.83 2.28 24.98
CA ALA A 68 -0.22 3.57 24.66
C ALA A 68 0.79 3.99 25.72
N GLU A 69 0.42 3.89 26.99
CA GLU A 69 1.29 4.20 28.13
C GLU A 69 2.50 3.26 28.17
N ALA A 70 2.29 1.96 27.99
CA ALA A 70 3.36 0.97 28.00
C ALA A 70 4.39 1.21 26.87
N LEU A 71 3.95 1.68 25.71
CA LEU A 71 4.82 1.96 24.56
C LEU A 71 5.35 3.40 24.53
N GLY A 72 4.85 4.29 25.35
CA GLY A 72 5.21 5.71 25.32
C GLY A 72 4.68 6.44 24.10
N VAL A 73 3.52 6.07 23.59
CA VAL A 73 2.82 6.69 22.45
C VAL A 73 1.45 7.21 22.88
N SER A 74 0.81 7.99 22.02
CA SER A 74 -0.56 8.45 22.28
C SER A 74 -1.59 7.34 22.07
N ARG A 75 -2.71 7.43 22.78
CA ARG A 75 -3.86 6.53 22.54
C ARG A 75 -4.34 6.62 21.10
N GLN A 76 -4.33 7.82 20.51
CA GLN A 76 -4.72 8.03 19.11
C GLN A 76 -3.82 7.25 18.15
N ALA A 77 -2.52 7.13 18.43
CA ALA A 77 -1.61 6.33 17.65
C ALA A 77 -2.02 4.85 17.67
N VAL A 78 -2.30 4.29 18.84
CA VAL A 78 -2.77 2.89 18.98
C VAL A 78 -4.09 2.70 18.24
N SER A 79 -5.03 3.62 18.37
CA SER A 79 -6.31 3.57 17.65
C SER A 79 -6.13 3.58 16.14
N LYS A 80 -5.23 4.41 15.61
CA LYS A 80 -4.93 4.45 14.17
C LYS A 80 -4.30 3.15 13.68
N TRP A 81 -3.44 2.52 14.47
CA TRP A 81 -2.87 1.22 14.12
C TRP A 81 -3.96 0.15 14.02
N GLU A 82 -4.83 0.06 15.00
CA GLU A 82 -5.92 -0.91 15.04
C GLU A 82 -6.95 -0.70 13.90
N ASN A 83 -7.19 0.55 13.49
CA ASN A 83 -8.07 0.88 12.38
C ASN A 83 -7.40 0.76 11.01
N GLY A 84 -6.10 0.51 10.94
CA GLY A 84 -5.35 0.42 9.70
C GLY A 84 -5.14 1.76 8.99
N THR A 85 -5.33 2.90 9.67
CA THR A 85 -5.09 4.24 9.11
C THR A 85 -3.63 4.66 9.18
N SER A 86 -2.85 4.05 10.05
CA SER A 86 -1.39 4.15 10.09
C SER A 86 -0.79 2.85 10.59
N ASP A 87 0.47 2.62 10.27
CA ASP A 87 1.22 1.47 10.74
C ASP A 87 2.10 1.83 11.92
N PRO A 88 2.30 0.93 12.90
CA PRO A 88 3.34 1.12 13.90
C PRO A 88 4.71 1.09 13.23
N SER A 89 5.66 1.87 13.78
CA SER A 89 7.06 1.73 13.39
C SER A 89 7.58 0.34 13.75
N THR A 90 8.70 -0.06 13.16
CA THR A 90 9.33 -1.35 13.51
C THR A 90 9.61 -1.46 14.99
N THR A 91 10.10 -0.39 15.61
CA THR A 91 10.36 -0.33 17.05
C THR A 91 9.08 -0.52 17.86
N ASN A 92 8.01 0.15 17.49
CA ASN A 92 6.72 0.00 18.17
C ASN A 92 6.10 -1.39 17.94
N LEU A 93 6.28 -1.97 16.77
CA LEU A 93 5.82 -3.34 16.49
C LEU A 93 6.54 -4.35 17.37
N MET A 94 7.85 -4.22 17.54
CA MET A 94 8.65 -5.05 18.45
C MET A 94 8.20 -4.88 19.91
N ALA A 95 7.93 -3.66 20.33
CA ALA A 95 7.43 -3.37 21.67
C ALA A 95 6.03 -3.95 21.91
N LEU A 96 5.13 -3.89 20.91
CA LEU A 96 3.83 -4.54 20.97
C LEU A 96 3.96 -6.05 21.14
N ALA A 97 4.81 -6.68 20.34
CA ALA A 97 5.05 -8.12 20.42
C ALA A 97 5.54 -8.54 21.80
N LYS A 98 6.48 -7.80 22.35
CA LYS A 98 6.99 -8.01 23.69
C LYS A 98 5.90 -7.84 24.77
N LEU A 99 5.07 -6.82 24.64
CA LEU A 99 3.95 -6.55 25.55
C LEU A 99 2.91 -7.68 25.51
N PHE A 100 2.61 -8.21 24.33
CA PHE A 100 1.68 -9.32 24.15
C PHE A 100 2.29 -10.70 24.43
N GLY A 101 3.61 -10.78 24.62
CA GLY A 101 4.30 -12.04 24.87
C GLY A 101 4.42 -12.94 23.64
N VAL A 102 4.52 -12.34 22.45
CA VAL A 102 4.64 -13.06 21.17
C VAL A 102 5.83 -12.55 20.37
N GLU A 103 6.23 -13.32 19.36
CA GLU A 103 7.25 -12.89 18.41
C GLU A 103 6.67 -11.83 17.44
N ALA A 104 7.45 -10.81 17.10
CA ALA A 104 7.02 -9.80 16.11
C ALA A 104 6.72 -10.43 14.75
N GLU A 105 7.46 -11.44 14.36
CA GLU A 105 7.22 -12.22 13.14
C GLU A 105 5.85 -12.89 13.16
N SER A 106 5.41 -13.39 14.32
CA SER A 106 4.08 -14.01 14.48
C SER A 106 2.96 -13.01 14.22
N LEU A 107 3.10 -11.77 14.68
CA LEU A 107 2.12 -10.70 14.40
C LEU A 107 1.99 -10.45 12.90
N LEU A 108 3.12 -10.40 12.20
CA LEU A 108 3.14 -10.19 10.75
C LEU A 108 2.57 -11.38 9.97
N LYS A 109 2.83 -12.60 10.41
CA LYS A 109 2.27 -13.82 9.80
C LYS A 109 0.75 -13.91 9.95
N GLU A 110 0.23 -13.58 11.12
CA GLU A 110 -1.22 -13.57 11.37
C GLU A 110 -1.94 -12.50 10.53
N ALA A 111 -1.24 -11.44 10.12
CA ALA A 111 -1.77 -10.37 9.28
C ALA A 111 -1.85 -10.71 7.78
N GLN A 112 -1.32 -11.85 7.36
CA GLN A 112 -1.29 -12.28 5.93
C GLN A 112 -2.54 -13.08 5.53
#